data_0e1316257efb0db8a554ab37c099db0f
#
_entry.id   0e1316257efb0db8a554ab37c099db0f
#
_cell.length_a   1.000
_cell.length_b   1.000
_cell.length_c   1.000
_cell.angle_alpha   90.00
_cell.angle_beta   90.00
_cell.angle_gamma   90.00
#
_symmetry.space_group_name_H-M   'P 1'
#
loop_
_entity.id
_entity.type
_entity.pdbx_description
1 polymer ?
#
loop_
_entity_poly.entity_id
_entity_poly.type
_entity_poly.pdbx_seq_one_letter_code
_entity_poly.pdbx_strand_id
1 'polypeptide(L)'
;PRDWAKAQRESHWADLVVPVDRPSIQGWSDLDSMLASMDLACVDQAVLLGWYWENESSCRWHNEAMAEWMQAAPERLIGFAAIYPNENVIDQLETAKDLGFRGVGELHSGVQHFDTAKRYWQAMARWCVENEWPINCHATESAGHDHPGSVPTALQDFISLAEAEPDLKLILAHWGGGLAFFEQNPRLRKSLKNVYYDCAASPLLYHM
;
A
#
# COMPACT_ATOMS: atom_id res chain seq x y z
N PRO A 1 16.58 5.37 -13.30
CA PRO A 1 15.25 5.05 -12.78
C PRO A 1 14.16 5.15 -13.85
N ARG A 2 14.06 6.29 -14.59
CA ARG A 2 13.00 6.49 -15.59
C ARG A 2 13.08 5.52 -16.77
N ASP A 3 14.27 5.21 -17.27
CA ASP A 3 14.44 4.25 -18.37
C ASP A 3 14.09 2.82 -17.90
N TRP A 4 14.42 2.48 -16.65
CA TRP A 4 13.96 1.25 -16.02
C TRP A 4 12.44 1.18 -15.96
N ALA A 5 11.78 2.22 -15.43
CA ALA A 5 10.33 2.27 -15.33
C ALA A 5 9.64 2.12 -16.70
N LYS A 6 10.18 2.77 -17.75
CA LYS A 6 9.69 2.60 -19.11
C LYS A 6 9.85 1.17 -19.62
N ALA A 7 11.01 0.55 -19.36
CA ALA A 7 11.27 -0.83 -19.76
C ALA A 7 10.34 -1.81 -19.04
N GLN A 8 10.00 -1.54 -17.79
CA GLN A 8 9.07 -2.34 -16.98
C GLN A 8 7.59 -1.96 -17.20
N ARG A 9 7.30 -0.91 -17.97
CA ARG A 9 5.94 -0.36 -18.18
C ARG A 9 5.28 0.14 -16.88
N GLU A 10 6.08 0.70 -15.97
CA GLU A 10 5.63 1.31 -14.72
C GLU A 10 5.44 2.82 -14.92
N SER A 11 4.41 3.17 -15.69
CA SER A 11 4.18 4.56 -16.12
C SER A 11 3.77 5.45 -14.95
N HIS A 12 2.91 4.98 -14.09
CA HIS A 12 2.46 5.73 -12.91
C HIS A 12 3.63 6.06 -11.97
N TRP A 13 4.46 5.07 -11.67
CA TRP A 13 5.66 5.30 -10.86
C TRP A 13 6.59 6.32 -11.51
N ALA A 14 6.79 6.23 -12.82
CA ALA A 14 7.65 7.16 -13.55
C ALA A 14 7.15 8.60 -13.48
N ASP A 15 5.84 8.81 -13.58
CA ASP A 15 5.24 10.14 -13.57
C ASP A 15 5.19 10.75 -12.16
N LEU A 16 5.01 9.94 -11.14
CA LEU A 16 4.95 10.38 -9.75
C LEU A 16 6.35 10.58 -9.14
N VAL A 17 7.22 9.56 -9.26
CA VAL A 17 8.50 9.50 -8.53
C VAL A 17 9.66 10.10 -9.30
N VAL A 18 9.69 10.01 -10.63
CA VAL A 18 10.75 10.59 -11.47
C VAL A 18 10.19 11.48 -12.59
N PRO A 19 9.40 12.51 -12.25
CA PRO A 19 8.79 13.39 -13.23
C PRO A 19 9.84 14.11 -14.10
N VAL A 20 9.43 14.57 -15.31
CA VAL A 20 10.34 15.24 -16.25
C VAL A 20 10.46 16.74 -15.97
N ASP A 21 9.38 17.32 -15.52
CA ASP A 21 9.10 18.76 -15.51
C ASP A 21 9.23 19.41 -14.12
N ARG A 22 9.46 18.60 -13.09
CA ARG A 22 9.59 19.05 -11.70
C ARG A 22 10.54 18.14 -10.91
N PRO A 23 11.12 18.61 -9.79
CA PRO A 23 11.84 17.75 -8.86
C PRO A 23 10.89 16.71 -8.26
N SER A 24 11.42 15.51 -8.00
CA SER A 24 10.71 14.52 -7.18
C SER A 24 10.51 15.06 -5.78
N ILE A 25 9.33 14.83 -5.22
CA ILE A 25 9.04 15.10 -3.80
C ILE A 25 9.51 13.94 -2.92
N GLN A 26 9.87 12.81 -3.53
CA GLN A 26 10.32 11.62 -2.82
C GLN A 26 11.85 11.59 -2.76
N GLY A 27 12.38 11.31 -1.57
CA GLY A 27 13.78 11.03 -1.36
C GLY A 27 14.12 9.58 -1.69
N TRP A 28 15.42 9.34 -1.87
CA TRP A 28 15.97 7.98 -1.97
C TRP A 28 16.63 7.65 -0.64
N SER A 29 16.40 6.43 -0.16
CA SER A 29 17.02 5.91 1.04
C SER A 29 17.55 4.51 0.77
N ASP A 30 18.69 4.20 1.36
CA ASP A 30 19.15 2.84 1.54
C ASP A 30 18.82 2.35 2.96
N LEU A 31 19.10 1.09 3.24
CA LEU A 31 18.80 0.48 4.53
C LEU A 31 19.51 1.20 5.68
N ASP A 32 20.79 1.53 5.53
CA ASP A 32 21.57 2.18 6.60
C ASP A 32 21.02 3.56 6.93
N SER A 33 20.69 4.36 5.92
CA SER A 33 20.07 5.67 6.07
C SER A 33 18.69 5.59 6.71
N MET A 34 17.89 4.57 6.36
CA MET A 34 16.59 4.33 6.98
C MET A 34 16.73 3.99 8.46
N LEU A 35 17.60 3.04 8.81
CA LEU A 35 17.83 2.65 10.20
C LEU A 35 18.36 3.80 11.05
N ALA A 36 19.31 4.59 10.51
CA ALA A 36 19.82 5.78 11.18
C ALA A 36 18.72 6.83 11.42
N SER A 37 17.80 7.01 10.48
CA SER A 37 16.66 7.92 10.64
C SER A 37 15.66 7.41 11.69
N MET A 38 15.43 6.10 11.74
CA MET A 38 14.59 5.47 12.77
C MET A 38 15.21 5.67 14.16
N ASP A 39 16.52 5.48 14.30
CA ASP A 39 17.23 5.67 15.58
C ASP A 39 17.14 7.12 16.06
N LEU A 40 17.34 8.08 15.15
CA LEU A 40 17.21 9.52 15.45
C LEU A 40 15.79 9.90 15.88
N ALA A 41 14.78 9.25 15.31
CA ALA A 41 13.37 9.47 15.61
C ALA A 41 12.86 8.61 16.78
N CYS A 42 13.70 7.78 17.41
CA CYS A 42 13.32 6.82 18.45
C CYS A 42 12.20 5.87 18.00
N VAL A 43 12.28 5.40 16.74
CA VAL A 43 11.34 4.43 16.17
C VAL A 43 11.94 3.04 16.29
N ASP A 44 11.31 2.17 17.06
CA ASP A 44 11.80 0.80 17.27
C ASP A 44 11.59 -0.09 16.05
N GLN A 45 10.40 -0.04 15.44
CA GLN A 45 10.04 -0.84 14.29
C GLN A 45 9.33 -0.02 13.22
N ALA A 46 9.53 -0.37 11.96
CA ALA A 46 8.83 0.21 10.83
C ALA A 46 8.23 -0.86 9.92
N VAL A 47 7.12 -0.54 9.29
CA VAL A 47 6.52 -1.36 8.23
C VAL A 47 7.03 -0.87 6.88
N LEU A 48 7.67 -1.76 6.13
CA LEU A 48 7.98 -1.54 4.71
C LEU A 48 6.73 -1.85 3.90
N LEU A 49 6.18 -0.86 3.23
CA LEU A 49 5.05 -1.07 2.32
C LEU A 49 5.57 -1.31 0.90
N GLY A 50 5.07 -2.37 0.27
CA GLY A 50 5.27 -2.59 -1.15
C GLY A 50 4.58 -1.50 -1.98
N TRP A 51 5.19 -1.11 -3.08
CA TRP A 51 4.56 -0.19 -4.02
C TRP A 51 3.49 -0.91 -4.86
N TYR A 52 2.44 -0.21 -5.26
CA TYR A 52 1.36 -0.69 -6.13
C TYR A 52 1.79 -0.71 -7.61
N TRP A 53 2.74 -1.60 -7.93
CA TRP A 53 3.27 -1.77 -9.29
C TRP A 53 2.19 -2.18 -10.28
N GLU A 54 2.34 -1.73 -11.52
CA GLU A 54 1.42 -2.03 -12.63
C GLU A 54 1.68 -3.43 -13.25
N ASN A 55 2.69 -4.15 -12.75
CA ASN A 55 3.07 -5.48 -13.23
C ASN A 55 3.47 -6.44 -12.10
N GLU A 56 3.10 -7.71 -12.23
CA GLU A 56 3.48 -8.77 -11.29
C GLU A 56 5.00 -8.94 -11.16
N SER A 57 5.73 -8.82 -12.28
CA SER A 57 7.20 -8.95 -12.27
C SER A 57 7.88 -7.85 -11.44
N SER A 58 7.34 -6.64 -11.45
CA SER A 58 7.83 -5.53 -10.63
C SER A 58 7.48 -5.74 -9.15
N CYS A 59 6.31 -6.29 -8.85
CA CYS A 59 5.95 -6.68 -7.49
C CYS A 59 6.94 -7.71 -6.94
N ARG A 60 7.24 -8.75 -7.70
CA ARG A 60 8.18 -9.80 -7.32
C ARG A 60 9.58 -9.24 -7.04
N TRP A 61 10.13 -8.49 -7.98
CA TRP A 61 11.43 -7.84 -7.82
C TRP A 61 11.49 -6.96 -6.56
N HIS A 62 10.44 -6.18 -6.31
CA HIS A 62 10.37 -5.32 -5.13
C HIS A 62 10.30 -6.14 -3.83
N ASN A 63 9.51 -7.20 -3.81
CA ASN A 63 9.43 -8.09 -2.64
C ASN A 63 10.77 -8.77 -2.33
N GLU A 64 11.53 -9.20 -3.36
CA GLU A 64 12.87 -9.75 -3.17
C GLU A 64 13.80 -8.72 -2.50
N ALA A 65 13.82 -7.49 -2.98
CA ALA A 65 14.63 -6.41 -2.39
C ALA A 65 14.20 -6.06 -0.95
N MET A 66 12.90 -6.01 -0.67
CA MET A 66 12.42 -5.78 0.70
C MET A 66 12.74 -6.95 1.64
N ALA A 67 12.70 -8.19 1.13
CA ALA A 67 13.06 -9.36 1.92
C ALA A 67 14.53 -9.33 2.35
N GLU A 68 15.44 -8.86 1.49
CA GLU A 68 16.85 -8.65 1.86
C GLU A 68 16.98 -7.64 3.01
N TRP A 69 16.24 -6.54 2.99
CA TRP A 69 16.23 -5.55 4.08
C TRP A 69 15.66 -6.12 5.38
N MET A 70 14.55 -6.86 5.31
CA MET A 70 13.97 -7.54 6.48
C MET A 70 14.94 -8.57 7.10
N GLN A 71 15.66 -9.32 6.27
CA GLN A 71 16.66 -10.26 6.74
C GLN A 71 17.87 -9.57 7.41
N ALA A 72 18.27 -8.42 6.90
CA ALA A 72 19.38 -7.63 7.46
C ALA A 72 19.00 -6.94 8.78
N ALA A 73 17.72 -6.62 8.99
CA ALA A 73 17.24 -5.94 10.19
C ALA A 73 15.90 -6.53 10.71
N PRO A 74 15.86 -7.83 11.10
CA PRO A 74 14.62 -8.56 11.38
C PRO A 74 13.85 -8.05 12.61
N GLU A 75 14.54 -7.43 13.56
CA GLU A 75 13.90 -6.85 14.75
C GLU A 75 13.36 -5.42 14.51
N ARG A 76 13.72 -4.83 13.37
CA ARG A 76 13.41 -3.44 13.04
C ARG A 76 12.38 -3.29 11.93
N LEU A 77 12.31 -4.27 11.01
CA LEU A 77 11.53 -4.15 9.78
C LEU A 77 10.49 -5.26 9.66
N ILE A 78 9.27 -4.85 9.34
CA ILE A 78 8.14 -5.72 9.03
C ILE A 78 7.72 -5.42 7.60
N GLY A 79 7.64 -6.43 6.72
CA GLY A 79 7.27 -6.21 5.33
C GLY A 79 5.78 -6.47 5.06
N PHE A 80 5.17 -5.57 4.26
CA PHE A 80 3.90 -5.81 3.57
C PHE A 80 4.20 -5.94 2.08
N ALA A 81 3.78 -7.05 1.48
CA ALA A 81 4.18 -7.43 0.14
C ALA A 81 3.47 -6.60 -0.94
N ALA A 82 4.21 -6.21 -1.96
CA ALA A 82 3.64 -5.75 -3.22
C ALA A 82 2.98 -6.95 -3.92
N ILE A 83 1.68 -6.86 -4.22
CA ILE A 83 0.91 -7.91 -4.89
C ILE A 83 0.20 -7.31 -6.10
N TYR A 84 0.21 -8.02 -7.22
CA TYR A 84 -0.58 -7.66 -8.39
C TYR A 84 -1.81 -8.58 -8.49
N PRO A 85 -3.04 -8.06 -8.35
CA PRO A 85 -4.26 -8.87 -8.32
C PRO A 85 -4.61 -9.49 -9.68
N ASN A 86 -4.12 -10.70 -9.94
CA ASN A 86 -4.37 -11.49 -11.14
C ASN A 86 -4.60 -12.97 -10.80
N GLU A 87 -4.59 -13.83 -11.81
CA GLU A 87 -4.79 -15.29 -11.66
C GLU A 87 -3.75 -15.97 -10.75
N ASN A 88 -2.56 -15.38 -10.61
CA ASN A 88 -1.45 -15.89 -9.80
C ASN A 88 -1.46 -15.33 -8.37
N VAL A 89 -2.51 -14.64 -7.95
CA VAL A 89 -2.54 -13.89 -6.67
C VAL A 89 -2.23 -14.76 -5.46
N ILE A 90 -2.69 -15.99 -5.43
CA ILE A 90 -2.43 -16.92 -4.32
C ILE A 90 -0.96 -17.35 -4.30
N ASP A 91 -0.38 -17.66 -5.46
CA ASP A 91 1.05 -18.03 -5.56
C ASP A 91 1.96 -16.86 -5.16
N GLN A 92 1.57 -15.62 -5.48
CA GLN A 92 2.26 -14.42 -5.03
C GLN A 92 2.21 -14.28 -3.49
N LEU A 93 1.05 -14.53 -2.88
CA LEU A 93 0.85 -14.47 -1.42
C LEU A 93 1.66 -15.54 -0.69
N GLU A 94 1.63 -16.79 -1.16
CA GLU A 94 2.43 -17.88 -0.59
C GLU A 94 3.93 -17.59 -0.69
N THR A 95 4.39 -17.10 -1.85
CA THR A 95 5.77 -16.67 -2.04
C THR A 95 6.16 -15.56 -1.05
N ALA A 96 5.31 -14.55 -0.89
CA ALA A 96 5.55 -13.46 0.06
C ALA A 96 5.59 -13.98 1.51
N LYS A 97 4.73 -14.93 1.85
CA LYS A 97 4.73 -15.57 3.17
C LYS A 97 6.04 -16.30 3.45
N ASP A 98 6.55 -17.05 2.47
CA ASP A 98 7.84 -17.75 2.57
C ASP A 98 9.02 -16.78 2.72
N LEU A 99 8.93 -15.59 2.11
CA LEU A 99 9.90 -14.51 2.27
C LEU A 99 9.80 -13.76 3.61
N GLY A 100 8.81 -14.08 4.45
CA GLY A 100 8.67 -13.52 5.79
C GLY A 100 7.78 -12.29 5.91
N PHE A 101 7.05 -11.92 4.86
CA PHE A 101 6.08 -10.82 4.91
C PHE A 101 4.94 -11.11 5.90
N ARG A 102 4.23 -10.05 6.35
CA ARG A 102 3.17 -10.11 7.36
C ARG A 102 1.90 -9.36 6.97
N GLY A 103 1.78 -8.91 5.74
CA GLY A 103 0.63 -8.20 5.21
C GLY A 103 0.80 -7.93 3.72
N VAL A 104 -0.19 -7.29 3.13
CA VAL A 104 -0.22 -6.89 1.71
C VAL A 104 -0.34 -5.37 1.64
N GLY A 105 0.37 -4.78 0.73
CA GLY A 105 0.19 -3.38 0.38
C GLY A 105 1.51 -2.61 0.20
N GLU A 106 1.39 -1.43 -0.32
CA GLU A 106 0.17 -0.67 -0.57
C GLU A 106 -0.48 -1.12 -1.90
N LEU A 107 -1.80 -1.28 -1.94
CA LEU A 107 -2.55 -1.57 -3.17
C LEU A 107 -3.26 -0.30 -3.66
N HIS A 108 -3.41 -0.14 -4.96
CA HIS A 108 -4.12 0.99 -5.55
C HIS A 108 -5.00 0.53 -6.72
N SER A 109 -6.31 0.46 -6.50
CA SER A 109 -7.26 -0.08 -7.49
C SER A 109 -7.23 0.63 -8.83
N GLY A 110 -7.09 1.95 -8.84
CA GLY A 110 -7.04 2.75 -10.06
C GLY A 110 -5.74 2.56 -10.86
N VAL A 111 -4.59 2.44 -10.18
CA VAL A 111 -3.28 2.25 -10.83
C VAL A 111 -3.09 0.82 -11.32
N GLN A 112 -3.47 -0.15 -10.51
CA GLN A 112 -3.34 -1.58 -10.84
C GLN A 112 -4.51 -2.11 -11.67
N HIS A 113 -5.46 -1.23 -12.04
CA HIS A 113 -6.60 -1.53 -12.91
C HIS A 113 -7.43 -2.75 -12.48
N PHE A 114 -7.59 -2.94 -11.19
CA PHE A 114 -8.44 -3.99 -10.65
C PHE A 114 -9.70 -3.44 -9.98
N ASP A 115 -10.73 -4.25 -9.95
CA ASP A 115 -11.98 -3.99 -9.26
C ASP A 115 -12.03 -4.84 -7.99
N THR A 116 -12.34 -4.23 -6.85
CA THR A 116 -12.46 -4.93 -5.56
C THR A 116 -13.51 -6.04 -5.56
N ALA A 117 -14.48 -5.99 -6.48
CA ALA A 117 -15.47 -7.05 -6.69
C ALA A 117 -14.95 -8.23 -7.53
N LYS A 118 -13.80 -8.12 -8.18
CA LYS A 118 -13.25 -9.20 -9.00
C LYS A 118 -12.80 -10.39 -8.16
N ARG A 119 -12.86 -11.58 -8.77
CA ARG A 119 -12.53 -12.85 -8.12
C ARG A 119 -11.13 -12.89 -7.49
N TYR A 120 -10.16 -12.19 -8.09
CA TYR A 120 -8.77 -12.18 -7.60
C TYR A 120 -8.62 -11.38 -6.32
N TRP A 121 -9.32 -10.22 -6.23
CA TRP A 121 -9.42 -9.47 -5.00
C TRP A 121 -10.09 -10.29 -3.88
N GLN A 122 -11.20 -10.93 -4.18
CA GLN A 122 -11.92 -11.77 -3.21
C GLN A 122 -11.05 -12.96 -2.75
N ALA A 123 -10.31 -13.58 -3.67
CA ALA A 123 -9.39 -14.66 -3.32
C ALA A 123 -8.27 -14.17 -2.39
N MET A 124 -7.66 -13.03 -2.71
CA MET A 124 -6.65 -12.38 -1.87
C MET A 124 -7.19 -12.02 -0.49
N ALA A 125 -8.36 -11.37 -0.43
CA ALA A 125 -8.99 -10.95 0.83
C ALA A 125 -9.27 -12.15 1.75
N ARG A 126 -9.83 -13.23 1.22
CA ARG A 126 -10.07 -14.47 1.99
C ARG A 126 -8.78 -15.10 2.49
N TRP A 127 -7.79 -15.22 1.62
CA TRP A 127 -6.48 -15.73 2.01
C TRP A 127 -5.87 -14.89 3.14
N CYS A 128 -5.97 -13.56 3.05
CA CYS A 128 -5.50 -12.64 4.07
C CYS A 128 -6.26 -12.80 5.40
N VAL A 129 -7.58 -13.00 5.37
CA VAL A 129 -8.37 -13.31 6.57
C VAL A 129 -7.90 -14.62 7.21
N GLU A 130 -7.74 -15.69 6.42
CA GLU A 130 -7.31 -17.01 6.89
C GLU A 130 -5.90 -17.01 7.48
N ASN A 131 -5.03 -16.14 6.99
CA ASN A 131 -3.64 -16.01 7.46
C ASN A 131 -3.43 -14.84 8.44
N GLU A 132 -4.51 -14.15 8.86
CA GLU A 132 -4.50 -12.98 9.74
C GLU A 132 -3.68 -11.79 9.22
N TRP A 133 -3.49 -11.71 7.91
CA TRP A 133 -2.75 -10.63 7.26
C TRP A 133 -3.63 -9.40 7.04
N PRO A 134 -3.17 -8.19 7.41
CA PRO A 134 -3.82 -6.96 6.99
C PRO A 134 -3.54 -6.67 5.51
N ILE A 135 -4.46 -5.92 4.90
CA ILE A 135 -4.26 -5.33 3.58
C ILE A 135 -4.21 -3.81 3.75
N ASN A 136 -3.17 -3.18 3.25
CA ASN A 136 -3.06 -1.72 3.14
C ASN A 136 -3.48 -1.28 1.73
N CYS A 137 -4.36 -0.29 1.64
CA CYS A 137 -4.85 0.28 0.39
C CYS A 137 -4.60 1.79 0.35
N HIS A 138 -4.11 2.26 -0.77
CA HIS A 138 -4.05 3.69 -1.07
C HIS A 138 -5.46 4.28 -1.09
N ALA A 139 -5.63 5.40 -0.41
CA ALA A 139 -6.87 6.17 -0.40
C ALA A 139 -6.57 7.62 -0.76
N THR A 140 -6.87 7.99 -2.00
CA THR A 140 -6.70 9.36 -2.48
C THR A 140 -7.71 10.27 -1.81
N GLU A 141 -7.29 11.47 -1.40
CA GLU A 141 -8.21 12.48 -0.89
C GLU A 141 -9.28 12.82 -1.93
N SER A 142 -10.53 12.79 -1.47
CA SER A 142 -11.67 13.15 -2.32
C SER A 142 -11.81 14.66 -2.57
N ALA A 143 -11.04 15.47 -1.84
CA ALA A 143 -11.01 16.92 -1.96
C ALA A 143 -9.57 17.41 -1.74
N GLY A 144 -9.10 18.35 -2.55
CA GLY A 144 -7.74 18.87 -2.47
C GLY A 144 -7.26 19.42 -3.80
N HIS A 145 -5.97 19.58 -3.94
CA HIS A 145 -5.35 19.98 -5.19
C HIS A 145 -4.94 18.76 -6.01
N ASP A 146 -5.34 18.73 -7.27
CA ASP A 146 -4.82 17.74 -8.20
C ASP A 146 -3.30 17.88 -8.33
N HIS A 147 -2.62 16.73 -8.35
CA HIS A 147 -1.19 16.65 -8.61
C HIS A 147 -0.90 15.59 -9.68
N PRO A 148 0.19 15.71 -10.43
CA PRO A 148 0.58 14.69 -11.41
C PRO A 148 0.73 13.32 -10.73
N GLY A 149 0.09 12.29 -11.28
CA GLY A 149 0.06 10.96 -10.72
C GLY A 149 -1.06 10.71 -9.69
N SER A 150 -1.90 11.72 -9.40
CA SER A 150 -3.12 11.50 -8.59
C SER A 150 -4.12 10.65 -9.37
N VAL A 151 -4.51 9.53 -8.79
CA VAL A 151 -5.57 8.66 -9.33
C VAL A 151 -6.66 8.54 -8.28
N PRO A 152 -7.91 8.92 -8.58
CA PRO A 152 -9.00 8.91 -7.61
C PRO A 152 -9.30 7.50 -7.07
N THR A 153 -9.67 7.45 -5.79
CA THR A 153 -10.27 6.27 -5.14
C THR A 153 -11.62 6.66 -4.54
N ALA A 154 -12.65 5.86 -4.78
CA ALA A 154 -13.96 6.14 -4.23
C ALA A 154 -14.07 5.63 -2.78
N LEU A 155 -14.41 6.50 -1.83
CA LEU A 155 -14.61 6.10 -0.42
C LEU A 155 -15.66 4.99 -0.26
N GLN A 156 -16.67 4.99 -1.14
CA GLN A 156 -17.72 3.97 -1.14
C GLN A 156 -17.18 2.57 -1.44
N ASP A 157 -16.11 2.44 -2.21
CA ASP A 157 -15.51 1.15 -2.54
C ASP A 157 -14.92 0.51 -1.28
N PHE A 158 -14.26 1.30 -0.43
CA PHE A 158 -13.72 0.82 0.85
C PHE A 158 -14.82 0.42 1.83
N ILE A 159 -15.92 1.17 1.88
CA ILE A 159 -17.09 0.81 2.70
C ILE A 159 -17.68 -0.52 2.21
N SER A 160 -17.89 -0.66 0.90
CA SER A 160 -18.43 -1.88 0.30
C SER A 160 -17.52 -3.08 0.53
N LEU A 161 -16.21 -2.87 0.48
CA LEU A 161 -15.21 -3.88 0.78
C LEU A 161 -15.28 -4.33 2.24
N ALA A 162 -15.29 -3.39 3.18
CA ALA A 162 -15.38 -3.70 4.61
C ALA A 162 -16.70 -4.40 4.98
N GLU A 163 -17.77 -4.10 4.27
CA GLU A 163 -19.07 -4.78 4.44
C GLU A 163 -19.07 -6.19 3.83
N ALA A 164 -18.38 -6.40 2.72
CA ALA A 164 -18.28 -7.71 2.06
C ALA A 164 -17.34 -8.67 2.79
N GLU A 165 -16.25 -8.15 3.37
CA GLU A 165 -15.22 -8.93 4.06
C GLU A 165 -15.02 -8.38 5.49
N PRO A 166 -15.99 -8.58 6.39
CA PRO A 166 -16.03 -7.90 7.70
C PRO A 166 -14.93 -8.35 8.68
N ASP A 167 -14.24 -9.44 8.41
CA ASP A 167 -13.13 -9.94 9.22
C ASP A 167 -11.76 -9.55 8.66
N LEU A 168 -11.73 -8.93 7.48
CA LEU A 168 -10.51 -8.39 6.90
C LEU A 168 -10.01 -7.20 7.72
N LYS A 169 -8.73 -7.23 8.10
CA LYS A 169 -8.03 -6.07 8.67
C LYS A 169 -7.62 -5.17 7.50
N LEU A 170 -8.37 -4.10 7.27
CA LEU A 170 -8.13 -3.16 6.19
C LEU A 170 -7.47 -1.88 6.73
N ILE A 171 -6.29 -1.55 6.24
CA ILE A 171 -5.58 -0.31 6.57
C ILE A 171 -5.74 0.62 5.36
N LEU A 172 -6.28 1.80 5.58
CA LEU A 172 -6.42 2.82 4.53
C LEU A 172 -5.36 3.90 4.72
N ALA A 173 -4.53 4.08 3.71
CA ALA A 173 -3.49 5.08 3.71
C ALA A 173 -4.08 6.51 3.74
N HIS A 174 -3.29 7.47 4.23
CA HIS A 174 -3.61 8.90 4.17
C HIS A 174 -4.96 9.25 4.81
N TRP A 175 -5.19 8.78 6.06
CA TRP A 175 -6.47 8.96 6.77
C TRP A 175 -7.69 8.42 6.01
N GLY A 176 -7.47 7.44 5.12
CA GLY A 176 -8.49 6.84 4.30
C GLY A 176 -9.16 7.81 3.32
N GLY A 177 -8.39 8.78 2.79
CA GLY A 177 -8.95 9.82 1.93
C GLY A 177 -10.04 10.65 2.60
N GLY A 178 -10.05 10.72 3.95
CA GLY A 178 -11.05 11.39 4.76
C GLY A 178 -12.17 10.48 5.28
N LEU A 179 -12.18 9.18 4.97
CA LEU A 179 -13.21 8.24 5.44
C LEU A 179 -13.31 8.20 6.97
N ALA A 180 -12.18 8.39 7.68
CA ALA A 180 -12.11 8.42 9.14
C ALA A 180 -13.11 9.42 9.76
N PHE A 181 -13.38 10.56 9.12
CA PHE A 181 -14.33 11.55 9.61
C PHE A 181 -15.79 11.06 9.56
N PHE A 182 -16.11 10.16 8.63
CA PHE A 182 -17.46 9.61 8.48
C PHE A 182 -17.80 8.54 9.51
N GLU A 183 -16.82 8.02 10.26
CA GLU A 183 -17.07 7.09 11.38
C GLU A 183 -17.83 7.71 12.55
N GLN A 184 -18.00 9.01 12.58
CA GLN A 184 -18.92 9.65 13.51
C GLN A 184 -20.38 9.23 13.24
N ASN A 185 -20.69 8.71 12.06
CA ASN A 185 -21.97 8.07 11.77
C ASN A 185 -21.98 6.65 12.40
N PRO A 186 -22.87 6.36 13.38
CA PRO A 186 -22.86 5.07 14.09
C PRO A 186 -23.05 3.84 13.19
N ARG A 187 -23.77 4.01 12.06
CA ARG A 187 -23.99 2.93 11.08
C ARG A 187 -22.67 2.59 10.36
N LEU A 188 -21.98 3.60 9.85
CA LEU A 188 -20.70 3.40 9.18
C LEU A 188 -19.63 2.86 10.12
N ARG A 189 -19.53 3.39 11.33
CA ARG A 189 -18.61 2.88 12.36
C ARG A 189 -18.77 1.38 12.58
N LYS A 190 -20.00 0.86 12.53
CA LYS A 190 -20.26 -0.58 12.68
C LYS A 190 -19.71 -1.38 11.49
N SER A 191 -19.88 -0.87 10.26
CA SER A 191 -19.35 -1.51 9.05
C SER A 191 -17.81 -1.44 8.99
N LEU A 192 -17.21 -0.38 9.55
CA LEU A 192 -15.77 -0.13 9.50
C LEU A 192 -15.01 -0.64 10.74
N LYS A 193 -15.56 -1.58 11.50
CA LYS A 193 -14.98 -2.07 12.79
C LYS A 193 -13.55 -2.60 12.71
N ASN A 194 -13.14 -3.12 11.54
CA ASN A 194 -11.82 -3.66 11.25
C ASN A 194 -11.06 -2.82 10.21
N VAL A 195 -11.48 -1.56 10.05
CA VAL A 195 -10.76 -0.58 9.24
C VAL A 195 -9.85 0.26 10.13
N TYR A 196 -8.64 0.46 9.70
CA TYR A 196 -7.60 1.24 10.35
C TYR A 196 -7.12 2.32 9.39
N TYR A 197 -6.49 3.36 9.91
CA TYR A 197 -6.01 4.47 9.10
C TYR A 197 -4.54 4.73 9.42
N ASP A 198 -3.72 4.90 8.40
CA ASP A 198 -2.38 5.42 8.63
C ASP A 198 -2.32 6.93 8.34
N CYS A 199 -1.24 7.54 8.76
CA CYS A 199 -0.98 8.97 8.58
C CYS A 199 0.22 9.20 7.65
N ALA A 200 0.58 8.22 6.82
CA ALA A 200 1.68 8.35 5.87
C ALA A 200 1.45 9.57 4.96
N ALA A 201 2.53 10.18 4.51
CA ALA A 201 2.53 11.38 3.69
C ALA A 201 1.81 12.62 4.27
N SER A 202 1.27 12.57 5.50
CA SER A 202 0.56 13.72 6.10
C SER A 202 1.35 15.03 6.05
N PRO A 203 2.66 15.08 6.33
CA PRO A 203 3.42 16.31 6.20
C PRO A 203 3.55 16.86 4.78
N LEU A 204 3.29 16.03 3.77
CA LEU A 204 3.30 16.42 2.34
C LEU A 204 1.91 16.89 1.89
N LEU A 205 0.85 16.34 2.48
CA LEU A 205 -0.53 16.55 2.08
C LEU A 205 -1.24 17.63 2.89
N TYR A 206 -0.84 17.82 4.16
CA TYR A 206 -1.52 18.73 5.09
C TYR A 206 -0.53 19.69 5.75
N HIS A 207 -0.99 20.90 6.01
CA HIS A 207 -0.28 21.83 6.89
C HIS A 207 -0.51 21.40 8.34
N MET A 208 0.57 21.05 9.03
CA MET A 208 0.57 20.74 10.46
C MET A 208 1.11 21.90 11.29
#